data_b5b7b70e10895f68c86071349dabebaf
#
_entry.id   b5b7b70e10895f68c86071349dabebaf
#
_cell.length_a   1.000
_cell.length_b   1.000
_cell.length_c   1.000
_cell.angle_alpha   90.00
_cell.angle_beta   90.00
_cell.angle_gamma   90.00
#
_symmetry.space_group_name_H-M   'P 1'
#
loop_
_entity.id
_entity.type
_entity.pdbx_description
1 polymer ?
#
loop_
_entity_poly.entity_id
_entity_poly.type
_entity_poly.pdbx_seq_one_letter_code
_entity_poly.pdbx_strand_id
1 'polypeptide(L)'
;MTNSTNPQQVAKSASAKKMLMSDLMQTVGILPILILIVAVFGFIAPNFFTESNLLNITRQASINIVLAAGMTFIILTGGIDLSVGSILGTTAVAAMVVSLIPELAMLSIPAALMLGLVLGLFNGALVAFAGLPPFIVTLGTYTALRGAAYLLADGTTVINSNINFEWIGNNYLGPIPWLVVIALAVIVVCWFILRRTTLGVHIYAVGGNMQAARLTGIKVWLVLLFVYGMSGLLSGLGGVMSASRLYSANGNLGTGYELDAIAAVILGGTSFVGGIGTITGTLVGALIIATLNNGMTLMGVSYFWQLVIKGAVIIIAVLIDKYRTRHHQSA
;
A
#
# COMPACT_ATOMS: atom_id res chain seq x y z
N MET A 1 20.07 49.28 0.74
CA MET A 1 20.35 47.88 1.04
C MET A 1 19.42 47.04 0.14
N THR A 2 19.91 46.61 -1.01
CA THR A 2 19.15 45.80 -1.97
C THR A 2 19.26 44.34 -1.56
N ASN A 3 18.11 43.77 -1.15
CA ASN A 3 17.99 42.35 -0.82
C ASN A 3 18.17 41.52 -2.11
N SER A 4 19.40 41.08 -2.39
CA SER A 4 19.68 40.14 -3.47
C SER A 4 19.24 38.73 -3.06
N THR A 5 18.01 38.37 -3.39
CA THR A 5 17.54 36.99 -3.29
C THR A 5 18.39 36.11 -4.20
N ASN A 6 19.07 35.13 -3.61
CA ASN A 6 19.98 34.20 -4.31
C ASN A 6 19.20 33.46 -5.43
N PRO A 7 19.60 33.56 -6.72
CA PRO A 7 18.89 32.94 -7.84
C PRO A 7 18.69 31.44 -7.69
N GLN A 8 19.61 30.75 -6.99
CA GLN A 8 19.49 29.31 -6.71
C GLN A 8 18.37 28.97 -5.68
N GLN A 9 18.11 29.88 -4.73
CA GLN A 9 16.99 29.70 -3.79
C GLN A 9 15.65 29.94 -4.46
N VAL A 10 15.56 30.90 -5.36
CA VAL A 10 14.34 31.21 -6.13
C VAL A 10 14.02 30.04 -7.09
N ALA A 11 15.04 29.49 -7.77
CA ALA A 11 14.86 28.33 -8.66
C ALA A 11 14.41 27.05 -7.90
N LYS A 12 14.99 26.78 -6.71
CA LYS A 12 14.58 25.67 -5.85
C LYS A 12 13.11 25.84 -5.34
N SER A 13 12.73 27.07 -4.96
CA SER A 13 11.37 27.38 -4.53
C SER A 13 10.36 27.23 -5.67
N ALA A 14 10.69 27.70 -6.87
CA ALA A 14 9.82 27.59 -8.04
C ALA A 14 9.64 26.12 -8.49
N SER A 15 10.70 25.30 -8.45
CA SER A 15 10.65 23.86 -8.74
C SER A 15 9.80 23.11 -7.73
N ALA A 16 9.95 23.39 -6.42
CA ALA A 16 9.15 22.79 -5.36
C ALA A 16 7.66 23.15 -5.48
N LYS A 17 7.34 24.41 -5.83
CA LYS A 17 5.97 24.87 -6.02
C LYS A 17 5.32 24.21 -7.26
N LYS A 18 6.06 24.06 -8.35
CA LYS A 18 5.59 23.37 -9.57
C LYS A 18 5.32 21.88 -9.32
N MET A 19 6.17 21.22 -8.55
CA MET A 19 5.97 19.82 -8.12
C MET A 19 4.73 19.66 -7.23
N LEU A 20 4.55 20.54 -6.24
CA LEU A 20 3.37 20.51 -5.37
C LEU A 20 2.07 20.74 -6.13
N MET A 21 2.10 21.65 -7.12
CA MET A 21 0.95 21.95 -7.99
C MET A 21 0.61 20.75 -8.88
N SER A 22 1.60 20.04 -9.42
CA SER A 22 1.42 18.83 -10.21
C SER A 22 0.76 17.71 -9.39
N ASP A 23 1.17 17.52 -8.14
CA ASP A 23 0.58 16.52 -7.24
C ASP A 23 -0.86 16.85 -6.88
N LEU A 24 -1.11 18.14 -6.58
CA LEU A 24 -2.47 18.61 -6.32
C LEU A 24 -3.37 18.40 -7.55
N MET A 25 -2.89 18.69 -8.75
CA MET A 25 -3.67 18.48 -9.98
C MET A 25 -3.95 16.98 -10.23
N GLN A 26 -3.00 16.09 -9.98
CA GLN A 26 -3.25 14.65 -10.09
C GLN A 26 -4.27 14.16 -9.05
N THR A 27 -4.11 14.58 -7.79
CA THR A 27 -5.02 14.21 -6.70
C THR A 27 -6.43 14.79 -6.92
N VAL A 28 -6.53 16.07 -7.33
CA VAL A 28 -7.80 16.73 -7.65
C VAL A 28 -8.52 16.05 -8.82
N GLY A 29 -7.77 15.52 -9.81
CA GLY A 29 -8.35 14.77 -10.94
C GLY A 29 -9.00 13.44 -10.56
N ILE A 30 -8.65 12.85 -9.39
CA ILE A 30 -9.18 11.57 -8.93
C ILE A 30 -10.31 11.75 -7.89
N LEU A 31 -10.31 12.85 -7.15
CA LEU A 31 -11.34 13.16 -6.14
C LEU A 31 -12.79 13.10 -6.67
N PRO A 32 -13.12 13.59 -7.88
CA PRO A 32 -14.47 13.47 -8.43
C PRO A 32 -14.95 12.02 -8.54
N ILE A 33 -14.05 11.07 -8.82
CA ILE A 33 -14.39 9.65 -8.89
C ILE A 33 -14.77 9.13 -7.50
N LEU A 34 -14.00 9.49 -6.47
CA LEU A 34 -14.31 9.12 -5.08
C LEU A 34 -15.68 9.71 -4.67
N ILE A 35 -15.90 10.99 -4.94
CA ILE A 35 -17.16 11.67 -4.61
C ILE A 35 -18.33 11.00 -5.33
N LEU A 36 -18.17 10.67 -6.60
CA LEU A 36 -19.20 9.98 -7.37
C LEU A 36 -19.54 8.61 -6.77
N ILE A 37 -18.53 7.80 -6.41
CA ILE A 37 -18.74 6.48 -5.81
C ILE A 37 -19.43 6.61 -4.44
N VAL A 38 -18.99 7.55 -3.60
CA VAL A 38 -19.62 7.83 -2.30
C VAL A 38 -21.08 8.28 -2.50
N ALA A 39 -21.35 9.16 -3.47
CA ALA A 39 -22.71 9.60 -3.79
C ALA A 39 -23.58 8.42 -4.26
N VAL A 40 -23.09 7.62 -5.20
CA VAL A 40 -23.84 6.46 -5.72
C VAL A 40 -24.21 5.50 -4.59
N PHE A 41 -23.23 5.04 -3.79
CA PHE A 41 -23.53 4.12 -2.68
C PHE A 41 -24.34 4.80 -1.57
N GLY A 42 -24.18 6.10 -1.35
CA GLY A 42 -25.00 6.86 -0.42
C GLY A 42 -26.49 6.87 -0.78
N PHE A 43 -26.81 6.77 -2.07
CA PHE A 43 -28.21 6.69 -2.55
C PHE A 43 -28.75 5.26 -2.60
N ILE A 44 -27.91 4.27 -2.99
CA ILE A 44 -28.42 2.92 -3.28
C ILE A 44 -28.15 1.91 -2.16
N ALA A 45 -27.12 2.10 -1.33
CA ALA A 45 -26.78 1.16 -0.27
C ALA A 45 -27.44 1.55 1.06
N PRO A 46 -28.18 0.64 1.72
CA PRO A 46 -28.83 0.94 2.99
C PRO A 46 -27.77 1.23 4.07
N ASN A 47 -28.08 2.20 4.95
CA ASN A 47 -27.22 2.56 6.09
C ASN A 47 -25.76 3.00 5.72
N PHE A 48 -25.51 3.42 4.47
CA PHE A 48 -24.17 3.79 4.02
C PHE A 48 -23.56 4.93 4.86
N PHE A 49 -24.32 5.97 5.18
CA PHE A 49 -23.88 7.13 5.96
C PHE A 49 -24.01 6.97 7.48
N THR A 50 -24.29 5.77 7.99
CA THR A 50 -24.29 5.56 9.45
C THR A 50 -22.86 5.70 10.00
N GLU A 51 -22.74 6.23 11.22
CA GLU A 51 -21.44 6.41 11.90
C GLU A 51 -20.66 5.09 11.96
N SER A 52 -21.32 3.99 12.33
CA SER A 52 -20.68 2.68 12.42
C SER A 52 -20.12 2.21 11.07
N ASN A 53 -20.85 2.47 9.97
CA ASN A 53 -20.38 2.10 8.64
C ASN A 53 -19.22 2.99 8.16
N LEU A 54 -19.30 4.29 8.40
CA LEU A 54 -18.19 5.20 8.06
C LEU A 54 -16.91 4.82 8.83
N LEU A 55 -17.03 4.47 10.11
CA LEU A 55 -15.91 3.95 10.89
C LEU A 55 -15.38 2.61 10.33
N ASN A 56 -16.25 1.72 9.87
CA ASN A 56 -15.82 0.46 9.22
C ASN A 56 -15.08 0.72 7.91
N ILE A 57 -15.55 1.64 7.07
CA ILE A 57 -14.86 2.04 5.84
C ILE A 57 -13.44 2.53 6.18
N THR A 58 -13.31 3.44 7.15
CA THR A 58 -11.99 4.00 7.52
C THR A 58 -11.05 2.95 8.09
N ARG A 59 -11.54 2.02 8.92
CA ARG A 59 -10.73 0.92 9.46
C ARG A 59 -10.26 -0.04 8.38
N GLN A 60 -11.13 -0.42 7.45
CA GLN A 60 -10.79 -1.29 6.34
C GLN A 60 -9.85 -0.60 5.36
N ALA A 61 -10.12 0.67 5.04
CA ALA A 61 -9.26 1.50 4.20
C ALA A 61 -7.85 1.61 4.80
N SER A 62 -7.70 1.75 6.11
CA SER A 62 -6.42 1.94 6.79
C SER A 62 -5.43 0.80 6.50
N ILE A 63 -5.88 -0.45 6.54
CA ILE A 63 -5.03 -1.62 6.23
C ILE A 63 -4.61 -1.56 4.75
N ASN A 64 -5.56 -1.30 3.85
CA ASN A 64 -5.28 -1.22 2.43
C ASN A 64 -4.38 -0.03 2.07
N ILE A 65 -4.53 1.12 2.74
CA ILE A 65 -3.67 2.30 2.59
C ILE A 65 -2.21 1.96 2.92
N VAL A 66 -1.97 1.22 4.01
CA VAL A 66 -0.62 0.82 4.43
C VAL A 66 0.02 -0.09 3.37
N LEU A 67 -0.70 -1.08 2.86
CA LEU A 67 -0.22 -1.95 1.78
C LEU A 67 0.01 -1.18 0.48
N ALA A 68 -0.94 -0.34 0.08
CA ALA A 68 -0.86 0.47 -1.12
C ALA A 68 0.29 1.49 -1.07
N ALA A 69 0.60 2.03 0.12
CA ALA A 69 1.77 2.89 0.30
C ALA A 69 3.08 2.14 -0.02
N GLY A 70 3.25 0.89 0.45
CA GLY A 70 4.37 0.03 0.10
C GLY A 70 4.41 -0.30 -1.40
N MET A 71 3.27 -0.67 -1.95
CA MET A 71 3.11 -0.98 -3.38
C MET A 71 3.46 0.23 -4.28
N THR A 72 3.18 1.45 -3.83
CA THR A 72 3.53 2.68 -4.57
C THR A 72 5.03 2.77 -4.83
N PHE A 73 5.87 2.48 -3.83
CA PHE A 73 7.32 2.48 -4.00
C PHE A 73 7.78 1.48 -5.07
N ILE A 74 7.18 0.29 -5.09
CA ILE A 74 7.52 -0.77 -6.04
C ILE A 74 7.07 -0.39 -7.45
N ILE A 75 5.81 0.05 -7.62
CA ILE A 75 5.29 0.44 -8.95
C ILE A 75 6.04 1.66 -9.48
N LEU A 76 6.44 2.60 -8.63
CA LEU A 76 7.29 3.73 -9.05
C LEU A 76 8.63 3.29 -9.64
N THR A 77 9.17 2.12 -9.27
CA THR A 77 10.39 1.56 -9.90
C THR A 77 10.11 0.66 -11.10
N GLY A 78 8.85 0.57 -11.56
CA GLY A 78 8.42 -0.31 -12.64
C GLY A 78 8.27 -1.78 -12.23
N GLY A 79 8.27 -2.09 -10.92
CA GLY A 79 8.05 -3.42 -10.38
C GLY A 79 6.58 -3.69 -10.03
N ILE A 80 6.28 -4.97 -9.78
CA ILE A 80 4.99 -5.42 -9.22
C ILE A 80 5.29 -6.41 -8.11
N ASP A 81 4.60 -6.29 -6.97
CA ASP A 81 4.72 -7.22 -5.85
C ASP A 81 3.38 -7.88 -5.56
N LEU A 82 3.24 -9.13 -5.97
CA LEU A 82 2.06 -9.93 -5.66
C LEU A 82 2.12 -10.54 -4.25
N SER A 83 3.28 -10.53 -3.60
CA SER A 83 3.46 -11.21 -2.32
C SER A 83 2.93 -10.43 -1.11
N VAL A 84 2.57 -9.15 -1.25
CA VAL A 84 2.16 -8.27 -0.13
C VAL A 84 1.03 -8.86 0.71
N GLY A 85 0.02 -9.48 0.06
CA GLY A 85 -1.10 -10.13 0.75
C GLY A 85 -0.69 -11.40 1.50
N SER A 86 0.22 -12.19 0.94
CA SER A 86 0.74 -13.39 1.62
C SER A 86 1.76 -13.04 2.71
N ILE A 87 2.58 -11.99 2.54
CA ILE A 87 3.41 -11.46 3.62
C ILE A 87 2.53 -11.00 4.78
N LEU A 88 1.47 -10.24 4.50
CA LEU A 88 0.50 -9.82 5.52
C LEU A 88 -0.07 -11.04 6.26
N GLY A 89 -0.55 -12.07 5.54
CA GLY A 89 -1.10 -13.27 6.15
C GLY A 89 -0.08 -14.02 7.03
N THR A 90 1.13 -14.24 6.50
CA THR A 90 2.21 -14.92 7.24
C THR A 90 2.63 -14.16 8.50
N THR A 91 2.78 -12.84 8.40
CA THR A 91 3.17 -11.99 9.53
C THR A 91 2.05 -11.85 10.57
N ALA A 92 0.79 -11.83 10.15
CA ALA A 92 -0.37 -11.86 11.04
C ALA A 92 -0.41 -13.17 11.85
N VAL A 93 -0.24 -14.32 11.18
CA VAL A 93 -0.17 -15.62 11.84
C VAL A 93 1.02 -15.67 12.80
N ALA A 94 2.21 -15.22 12.37
CA ALA A 94 3.39 -15.17 13.22
C ALA A 94 3.17 -14.30 14.48
N ALA A 95 2.55 -13.12 14.34
CA ALA A 95 2.22 -12.26 15.48
C ALA A 95 1.27 -12.98 16.46
N MET A 96 0.25 -13.66 15.93
CA MET A 96 -0.72 -14.40 16.75
C MET A 96 -0.08 -15.60 17.45
N VAL A 97 0.75 -16.39 16.77
CA VAL A 97 1.47 -17.52 17.37
C VAL A 97 2.40 -17.04 18.47
N VAL A 98 3.19 -15.99 18.23
CA VAL A 98 4.07 -15.39 19.25
C VAL A 98 3.28 -14.88 20.45
N SER A 99 2.08 -14.32 20.23
CA SER A 99 1.22 -13.81 21.31
C SER A 99 0.66 -14.90 22.26
N LEU A 100 0.67 -16.15 21.82
CA LEU A 100 0.24 -17.29 22.66
C LEU A 100 1.31 -17.72 23.67
N ILE A 101 2.56 -17.25 23.50
CA ILE A 101 3.67 -17.56 24.40
C ILE A 101 3.83 -16.38 25.37
N PRO A 102 3.44 -16.49 26.64
CA PRO A 102 3.40 -15.34 27.55
C PRO A 102 4.72 -14.57 27.65
N GLU A 103 5.85 -15.27 27.66
CA GLU A 103 7.20 -14.70 27.77
C GLU A 103 7.62 -13.92 26.53
N LEU A 104 7.02 -14.24 25.36
CA LEU A 104 7.33 -13.64 24.07
C LEU A 104 6.23 -12.73 23.54
N ALA A 105 5.09 -12.63 24.23
CA ALA A 105 3.93 -11.90 23.75
C ALA A 105 4.23 -10.42 23.38
N MET A 106 5.14 -9.77 24.12
CA MET A 106 5.61 -8.41 23.81
C MET A 106 6.39 -8.31 22.50
N LEU A 107 6.92 -9.41 22.00
CA LEU A 107 7.66 -9.47 20.74
C LEU A 107 6.76 -9.69 19.52
N SER A 108 5.44 -9.85 19.67
CA SER A 108 4.50 -10.11 18.58
C SER A 108 4.60 -9.07 17.46
N ILE A 109 4.60 -7.78 17.79
CA ILE A 109 4.74 -6.68 16.83
C ILE A 109 6.14 -6.69 16.18
N PRO A 110 7.25 -6.61 16.97
CA PRO A 110 8.59 -6.65 16.40
C PRO A 110 8.83 -7.88 15.50
N ALA A 111 8.38 -9.06 15.91
CA ALA A 111 8.54 -10.29 15.15
C ALA A 111 7.83 -10.20 13.78
N ALA A 112 6.58 -9.72 13.75
CA ALA A 112 5.84 -9.55 12.51
C ALA A 112 6.48 -8.51 11.57
N LEU A 113 6.91 -7.37 12.11
CA LEU A 113 7.56 -6.31 11.33
C LEU A 113 8.91 -6.79 10.77
N MET A 114 9.73 -7.44 11.59
CA MET A 114 11.03 -7.97 11.16
C MET A 114 10.85 -9.09 10.13
N LEU A 115 9.90 -9.99 10.32
CA LEU A 115 9.59 -11.03 9.34
C LEU A 115 9.15 -10.40 8.01
N GLY A 116 8.24 -9.42 8.03
CA GLY A 116 7.81 -8.71 6.83
C GLY A 116 8.98 -8.02 6.12
N LEU A 117 9.83 -7.31 6.87
CA LEU A 117 11.05 -6.67 6.33
C LEU A 117 11.99 -7.70 5.68
N VAL A 118 12.28 -8.80 6.34
CA VAL A 118 13.18 -9.86 5.83
C VAL A 118 12.62 -10.47 4.55
N LEU A 119 11.33 -10.76 4.51
CA LEU A 119 10.67 -11.31 3.32
C LEU A 119 10.67 -10.31 2.15
N GLY A 120 10.42 -9.04 2.43
CA GLY A 120 10.55 -7.98 1.42
C GLY A 120 11.98 -7.83 0.92
N LEU A 121 12.97 -7.81 1.81
CA LEU A 121 14.39 -7.76 1.43
C LEU A 121 14.81 -8.99 0.61
N PHE A 122 14.27 -10.17 0.92
CA PHE A 122 14.50 -11.39 0.13
C PHE A 122 14.02 -11.21 -1.31
N ASN A 123 12.79 -10.72 -1.53
CA ASN A 123 12.28 -10.39 -2.85
C ASN A 123 13.16 -9.35 -3.55
N GLY A 124 13.49 -8.27 -2.84
CA GLY A 124 14.37 -7.22 -3.35
C GLY A 124 15.75 -7.72 -3.74
N ALA A 125 16.32 -8.66 -2.98
CA ALA A 125 17.63 -9.27 -3.29
C ALA A 125 17.58 -10.12 -4.57
N LEU A 126 16.53 -10.92 -4.77
CA LEU A 126 16.36 -11.70 -5.99
C LEU A 126 16.17 -10.81 -7.22
N VAL A 127 15.43 -9.71 -7.09
CA VAL A 127 15.25 -8.75 -8.19
C VAL A 127 16.55 -7.98 -8.46
N ALA A 128 17.22 -7.50 -7.40
CA ALA A 128 18.36 -6.59 -7.52
C ALA A 128 19.67 -7.30 -7.92
N PHE A 129 19.94 -8.48 -7.38
CA PHE A 129 21.22 -9.20 -7.55
C PHE A 129 21.12 -10.36 -8.52
N ALA A 130 20.02 -11.14 -8.48
CA ALA A 130 19.84 -12.24 -9.44
C ALA A 130 19.21 -11.74 -10.77
N GLY A 131 18.76 -10.48 -10.85
CA GLY A 131 18.20 -9.89 -12.07
C GLY A 131 16.88 -10.53 -12.51
N LEU A 132 16.17 -11.20 -11.60
CA LEU A 132 14.93 -11.87 -11.92
C LEU A 132 13.79 -10.86 -12.10
N PRO A 133 12.84 -11.11 -13.04
CA PRO A 133 11.68 -10.26 -13.20
C PRO A 133 10.85 -10.17 -11.91
N PRO A 134 10.52 -8.95 -11.44
CA PRO A 134 9.77 -8.73 -10.19
C PRO A 134 8.51 -9.57 -10.06
N PHE A 135 7.71 -9.63 -11.13
CA PHE A 135 6.47 -10.39 -11.16
C PHE A 135 6.69 -11.90 -10.86
N ILE A 136 7.74 -12.50 -11.44
CA ILE A 136 8.04 -13.93 -11.24
C ILE A 136 8.50 -14.20 -9.81
N VAL A 137 9.39 -13.35 -9.28
CA VAL A 137 9.87 -13.45 -7.90
C VAL A 137 8.70 -13.38 -6.93
N THR A 138 7.87 -12.35 -7.05
CA THR A 138 6.79 -12.08 -6.11
C THR A 138 5.61 -13.06 -6.26
N LEU A 139 5.38 -13.62 -7.45
CA LEU A 139 4.42 -14.70 -7.63
C LEU A 139 4.89 -16.01 -6.96
N GLY A 140 6.17 -16.32 -7.07
CA GLY A 140 6.77 -17.48 -6.39
C GLY A 140 6.69 -17.35 -4.87
N THR A 141 7.09 -16.19 -4.33
CA THR A 141 7.01 -15.92 -2.89
C THR A 141 5.58 -15.79 -2.40
N TYR A 142 4.64 -15.25 -3.19
CA TYR A 142 3.20 -15.27 -2.89
C TYR A 142 2.73 -16.68 -2.56
N THR A 143 3.02 -17.63 -3.44
CA THR A 143 2.59 -19.03 -3.28
C THR A 143 3.29 -19.70 -2.09
N ALA A 144 4.61 -19.53 -1.97
CA ALA A 144 5.39 -20.11 -0.89
C ALA A 144 4.96 -19.59 0.49
N LEU A 145 4.77 -18.26 0.62
CA LEU A 145 4.37 -17.65 1.88
C LEU A 145 2.91 -17.95 2.24
N ARG A 146 2.04 -18.11 1.24
CA ARG A 146 0.67 -18.58 1.50
C ARG A 146 0.70 -19.98 2.13
N GLY A 147 1.51 -20.89 1.59
CA GLY A 147 1.74 -22.22 2.17
C GLY A 147 2.35 -22.11 3.58
N ALA A 148 3.38 -21.28 3.77
CA ALA A 148 4.00 -21.07 5.06
C ALA A 148 3.02 -20.54 6.13
N ALA A 149 2.11 -19.64 5.76
CA ALA A 149 1.07 -19.14 6.67
C ALA A 149 0.13 -20.24 7.14
N TYR A 150 -0.26 -21.17 6.25
CA TYR A 150 -1.06 -22.33 6.63
C TYR A 150 -0.28 -23.31 7.53
N LEU A 151 0.99 -23.55 7.23
CA LEU A 151 1.85 -24.42 8.06
C LEU A 151 2.07 -23.84 9.46
N LEU A 152 2.31 -22.53 9.57
CA LEU A 152 2.47 -21.84 10.86
C LEU A 152 1.17 -21.85 11.69
N ALA A 153 0.02 -21.85 11.04
CA ALA A 153 -1.29 -21.90 11.68
C ALA A 153 -1.81 -23.34 11.90
N ASP A 154 -1.00 -24.36 11.59
CA ASP A 154 -1.40 -25.77 11.60
C ASP A 154 -2.72 -26.04 10.87
N GLY A 155 -2.89 -25.39 9.72
CA GLY A 155 -4.09 -25.45 8.87
C GLY A 155 -5.36 -24.85 9.49
N THR A 156 -5.28 -24.26 10.69
CA THR A 156 -6.43 -23.73 11.45
C THR A 156 -6.38 -22.21 11.60
N THR A 157 -7.32 -21.65 12.35
CA THR A 157 -7.27 -20.24 12.73
C THR A 157 -6.65 -20.11 14.11
N VAL A 158 -5.58 -19.34 14.21
CA VAL A 158 -4.97 -18.98 15.50
C VAL A 158 -5.77 -17.86 16.13
N ILE A 159 -6.31 -18.09 17.32
CA ILE A 159 -7.17 -17.15 18.06
C ILE A 159 -6.52 -16.83 19.40
N ASN A 160 -6.45 -15.55 19.75
CA ASN A 160 -6.06 -15.10 21.07
C ASN A 160 -6.85 -13.81 21.41
N SER A 161 -7.75 -13.89 22.39
CA SER A 161 -8.55 -12.74 22.82
C SER A 161 -7.78 -11.78 23.74
N ASN A 162 -6.61 -12.17 24.25
CA ASN A 162 -5.81 -11.41 25.21
C ASN A 162 -4.48 -10.95 24.61
N ILE A 163 -4.51 -10.45 23.36
CA ILE A 163 -3.32 -9.91 22.72
C ILE A 163 -2.92 -8.56 23.30
N ASN A 164 -1.64 -8.36 23.57
CA ASN A 164 -1.09 -7.10 24.11
C ASN A 164 -1.11 -5.93 23.12
N PHE A 165 -1.43 -6.18 21.85
CA PHE A 165 -1.54 -5.18 20.78
C PHE A 165 -2.98 -4.96 20.31
N GLU A 166 -4.00 -5.33 21.09
CA GLU A 166 -5.42 -5.14 20.74
C GLU A 166 -5.77 -3.68 20.48
N TRP A 167 -5.07 -2.76 21.15
CA TRP A 167 -5.29 -1.32 21.02
C TRP A 167 -5.13 -0.80 19.57
N ILE A 168 -4.30 -1.47 18.76
CA ILE A 168 -4.07 -1.09 17.35
C ILE A 168 -5.36 -1.20 16.54
N GLY A 169 -6.07 -2.32 16.69
CA GLY A 169 -7.26 -2.63 15.90
C GLY A 169 -8.58 -2.16 16.48
N ASN A 170 -8.65 -2.02 17.81
CA ASN A 170 -9.92 -1.92 18.51
C ASN A 170 -10.09 -0.66 19.36
N ASN A 171 -9.00 0.05 19.71
CA ASN A 171 -9.08 1.29 20.48
C ASN A 171 -9.12 2.54 19.60
N TYR A 172 -9.39 3.67 20.23
CA TYR A 172 -9.55 4.97 19.60
C TYR A 172 -8.65 6.02 20.24
N LEU A 173 -8.19 6.97 19.44
CA LEU A 173 -7.59 8.22 19.88
C LEU A 173 -8.67 9.32 19.76
N GLY A 174 -9.40 9.57 20.85
CA GLY A 174 -10.62 10.39 20.77
C GLY A 174 -11.68 9.72 19.88
N PRO A 175 -12.19 10.38 18.84
CA PRO A 175 -13.17 9.78 17.92
C PRO A 175 -12.53 8.94 16.81
N ILE A 176 -11.19 8.93 16.68
CA ILE A 176 -10.47 8.34 15.54
C ILE A 176 -9.93 6.95 15.91
N PRO A 177 -10.21 5.88 15.14
CA PRO A 177 -9.61 4.57 15.35
C PRO A 177 -8.08 4.62 15.20
N TRP A 178 -7.33 3.90 16.06
CA TRP A 178 -5.86 3.84 15.95
C TRP A 178 -5.39 3.32 14.59
N LEU A 179 -6.14 2.47 13.93
CA LEU A 179 -5.85 2.02 12.56
C LEU A 179 -5.69 3.21 11.58
N VAL A 180 -6.57 4.22 11.71
CA VAL A 180 -6.53 5.43 10.87
C VAL A 180 -5.32 6.27 11.20
N VAL A 181 -5.01 6.44 12.49
CA VAL A 181 -3.82 7.21 12.95
C VAL A 181 -2.55 6.58 12.40
N ILE A 182 -2.42 5.25 12.48
CA ILE A 182 -1.26 4.52 11.95
C ILE A 182 -1.16 4.67 10.43
N ALA A 183 -2.27 4.50 9.70
CA ALA A 183 -2.28 4.65 8.24
C ALA A 183 -1.88 6.08 7.82
N LEU A 184 -2.38 7.11 8.49
CA LEU A 184 -1.99 8.49 8.22
C LEU A 184 -0.51 8.75 8.54
N ALA A 185 0.01 8.20 9.64
CA ALA A 185 1.44 8.29 9.96
C ALA A 185 2.30 7.63 8.86
N VAL A 186 1.90 6.45 8.36
CA VAL A 186 2.57 5.78 7.24
C VAL A 186 2.54 6.66 5.98
N ILE A 187 1.40 7.25 5.63
CA ILE A 187 1.28 8.15 4.47
C ILE A 187 2.22 9.35 4.61
N VAL A 188 2.28 9.98 5.79
CA VAL A 188 3.16 11.13 6.04
C VAL A 188 4.64 10.73 5.90
N VAL A 189 5.04 9.60 6.47
CA VAL A 189 6.43 9.08 6.37
C VAL A 189 6.76 8.74 4.91
N CYS A 190 5.89 8.04 4.21
CA CYS A 190 6.11 7.67 2.80
C CYS A 190 6.15 8.91 1.89
N TRP A 191 5.26 9.88 2.13
CA TRP A 191 5.28 11.16 1.43
C TRP A 191 6.60 11.90 1.67
N PHE A 192 7.06 11.96 2.94
CA PHE A 192 8.33 12.60 3.29
C PHE A 192 9.50 11.93 2.56
N ILE A 193 9.57 10.59 2.55
CA ILE A 193 10.62 9.85 1.85
C ILE A 193 10.63 10.20 0.37
N LEU A 194 9.48 10.13 -0.31
CA LEU A 194 9.39 10.37 -1.75
C LEU A 194 9.64 11.83 -2.14
N ARG A 195 9.21 12.79 -1.30
CA ARG A 195 9.22 14.22 -1.68
C ARG A 195 10.35 15.02 -1.08
N ARG A 196 10.97 14.55 0.00
CA ARG A 196 11.93 15.33 0.77
C ARG A 196 13.30 14.68 0.91
N THR A 197 13.50 13.48 0.34
CA THR A 197 14.80 12.79 0.42
C THR A 197 15.40 12.54 -0.95
N THR A 198 16.73 12.37 -0.99
CA THR A 198 17.46 11.94 -2.19
C THR A 198 17.04 10.56 -2.66
N LEU A 199 16.63 9.70 -1.74
CA LEU A 199 16.12 8.36 -2.04
C LEU A 199 14.84 8.42 -2.89
N GLY A 200 13.93 9.34 -2.59
CA GLY A 200 12.74 9.58 -3.42
C GLY A 200 13.13 9.96 -4.86
N VAL A 201 14.09 10.87 -5.03
CA VAL A 201 14.60 11.23 -6.37
C VAL A 201 15.17 10.00 -7.09
N HIS A 202 15.93 9.15 -6.39
CA HIS A 202 16.48 7.92 -6.96
C HIS A 202 15.39 6.92 -7.37
N ILE A 203 14.33 6.79 -6.59
CA ILE A 203 13.19 5.91 -6.90
C ILE A 203 12.51 6.35 -8.20
N TYR A 204 12.19 7.64 -8.35
CA TYR A 204 11.63 8.18 -9.60
C TYR A 204 12.58 8.05 -10.79
N ALA A 205 13.89 8.27 -10.59
CA ALA A 205 14.88 8.13 -11.63
C ALA A 205 15.01 6.68 -12.13
N VAL A 206 15.05 5.71 -11.21
CA VAL A 206 15.08 4.27 -11.54
C VAL A 206 13.86 3.85 -12.34
N GLY A 207 12.67 4.31 -11.94
CA GLY A 207 11.44 4.00 -12.66
C GLY A 207 11.32 4.69 -14.01
N GLY A 208 11.86 5.91 -14.15
CA GLY A 208 11.86 6.62 -15.43
C GLY A 208 12.77 5.98 -16.47
N ASN A 209 14.01 5.67 -16.10
CA ASN A 209 14.96 4.93 -16.92
C ASN A 209 16.06 4.32 -16.05
N MET A 210 15.96 3.03 -15.79
CA MET A 210 16.90 2.29 -14.94
C MET A 210 18.34 2.31 -15.47
N GLN A 211 18.53 2.26 -16.80
CA GLN A 211 19.86 2.28 -17.41
C GLN A 211 20.51 3.66 -17.28
N ALA A 212 19.75 4.72 -17.56
CA ALA A 212 20.22 6.09 -17.37
C ALA A 212 20.55 6.37 -15.90
N ALA A 213 19.72 5.90 -14.96
CA ALA A 213 19.96 6.02 -13.53
C ALA A 213 21.28 5.34 -13.10
N ARG A 214 21.62 4.18 -13.67
CA ARG A 214 22.92 3.51 -13.42
C ARG A 214 24.09 4.34 -13.95
N LEU A 215 23.96 4.90 -15.14
CA LEU A 215 25.01 5.72 -15.75
C LEU A 215 25.29 7.01 -14.97
N THR A 216 24.31 7.56 -14.28
CA THR A 216 24.47 8.72 -13.38
C THR A 216 25.02 8.36 -12.00
N GLY A 217 25.37 7.09 -11.76
CA GLY A 217 25.97 6.63 -10.50
C GLY A 217 24.95 6.23 -9.41
N ILE A 218 23.65 6.18 -9.71
CA ILE A 218 22.64 5.71 -8.75
C ILE A 218 22.83 4.20 -8.53
N LYS A 219 22.98 3.80 -7.27
CA LYS A 219 23.07 2.40 -6.86
C LYS A 219 21.68 1.75 -6.92
N VAL A 220 21.24 1.34 -8.11
CA VAL A 220 19.91 0.79 -8.38
C VAL A 220 19.55 -0.38 -7.42
N TRP A 221 20.54 -1.25 -7.10
CA TRP A 221 20.33 -2.37 -6.19
C TRP A 221 19.89 -1.93 -4.78
N LEU A 222 20.44 -0.81 -4.27
CA LEU A 222 20.02 -0.25 -2.97
C LEU A 222 18.58 0.28 -3.04
N VAL A 223 18.22 0.92 -4.15
CA VAL A 223 16.85 1.43 -4.37
C VAL A 223 15.86 0.25 -4.38
N LEU A 224 16.19 -0.82 -5.12
CA LEU A 224 15.32 -2.02 -5.18
C LEU A 224 15.22 -2.72 -3.83
N LEU A 225 16.33 -2.92 -3.10
CA LEU A 225 16.28 -3.46 -1.74
C LEU A 225 15.40 -2.62 -0.82
N PHE A 226 15.52 -1.30 -0.89
CA PHE A 226 14.72 -0.41 -0.07
C PHE A 226 13.23 -0.51 -0.38
N VAL A 227 12.82 -0.45 -1.66
CA VAL A 227 11.39 -0.43 -2.01
C VAL A 227 10.71 -1.75 -1.67
N TYR A 228 11.38 -2.89 -1.89
CA TYR A 228 10.85 -4.19 -1.50
C TYR A 228 10.87 -4.40 0.02
N GLY A 229 11.94 -4.00 0.71
CA GLY A 229 12.03 -4.03 2.16
C GLY A 229 10.93 -3.19 2.83
N MET A 230 10.70 -1.98 2.32
CA MET A 230 9.63 -1.10 2.80
C MET A 230 8.24 -1.71 2.54
N SER A 231 8.01 -2.28 1.37
CA SER A 231 6.75 -2.98 1.06
C SER A 231 6.51 -4.16 2.00
N GLY A 232 7.55 -4.98 2.24
CA GLY A 232 7.47 -6.09 3.18
C GLY A 232 7.23 -5.65 4.62
N LEU A 233 7.92 -4.59 5.08
CA LEU A 233 7.71 -3.99 6.41
C LEU A 233 6.27 -3.49 6.59
N LEU A 234 5.73 -2.77 5.60
CA LEU A 234 4.37 -2.26 5.62
C LEU A 234 3.34 -3.39 5.50
N SER A 235 3.65 -4.46 4.77
CA SER A 235 2.83 -5.67 4.75
C SER A 235 2.80 -6.35 6.12
N GLY A 236 3.94 -6.40 6.82
CA GLY A 236 4.04 -6.86 8.20
C GLY A 236 3.20 -6.02 9.17
N LEU A 237 3.24 -4.70 9.03
CA LEU A 237 2.39 -3.77 9.79
C LEU A 237 0.90 -4.02 9.49
N GLY A 238 0.53 -4.19 8.22
CA GLY A 238 -0.83 -4.57 7.81
C GLY A 238 -1.28 -5.90 8.43
N GLY A 239 -0.35 -6.86 8.58
CA GLY A 239 -0.58 -8.13 9.28
C GLY A 239 -0.93 -7.94 10.75
N VAL A 240 -0.13 -7.15 11.48
CA VAL A 240 -0.41 -6.80 12.89
C VAL A 240 -1.75 -6.06 13.02
N MET A 241 -2.02 -5.07 12.14
CA MET A 241 -3.28 -4.33 12.14
C MET A 241 -4.49 -5.24 11.92
N SER A 242 -4.36 -6.21 11.01
CA SER A 242 -5.43 -7.17 10.69
C SER A 242 -5.66 -8.16 11.84
N ALA A 243 -4.58 -8.74 12.39
CA ALA A 243 -4.63 -9.66 13.52
C ALA A 243 -5.21 -9.01 14.77
N SER A 244 -4.79 -7.76 15.05
CA SER A 244 -5.32 -6.96 16.16
C SER A 244 -6.82 -6.74 16.03
N ARG A 245 -7.28 -6.36 14.84
CA ARG A 245 -8.70 -6.08 14.58
C ARG A 245 -9.58 -7.33 14.74
N LEU A 246 -9.07 -8.50 14.35
CA LEU A 246 -9.83 -9.74 14.27
C LEU A 246 -9.64 -10.64 15.50
N TYR A 247 -8.66 -10.36 16.37
CA TYR A 247 -8.20 -11.24 17.45
C TYR A 247 -7.83 -12.65 16.95
N SER A 248 -7.52 -12.74 15.67
CA SER A 248 -7.24 -14.01 15.00
C SER A 248 -6.46 -13.81 13.71
N ALA A 249 -5.77 -14.88 13.28
CA ALA A 249 -5.16 -14.96 11.96
C ALA A 249 -5.20 -16.40 11.43
N ASN A 250 -5.25 -16.55 10.12
CA ASN A 250 -5.18 -17.83 9.44
C ASN A 250 -4.43 -17.71 8.10
N GLY A 251 -4.12 -18.85 7.49
CA GLY A 251 -3.39 -18.88 6.23
C GLY A 251 -4.07 -18.18 5.05
N ASN A 252 -5.37 -17.94 5.10
CA ASN A 252 -6.11 -17.26 4.03
C ASN A 252 -6.18 -15.73 4.21
N LEU A 253 -5.75 -15.20 5.36
CA LEU A 253 -5.80 -13.77 5.64
C LEU A 253 -4.96 -12.98 4.61
N GLY A 254 -5.49 -11.88 4.14
CA GLY A 254 -4.83 -11.02 3.15
C GLY A 254 -4.96 -11.49 1.69
N THR A 255 -5.73 -12.56 1.41
CA THR A 255 -5.99 -12.98 0.02
C THR A 255 -6.76 -11.90 -0.74
N GLY A 256 -6.22 -11.49 -1.90
CA GLY A 256 -6.79 -10.43 -2.74
C GLY A 256 -6.36 -9.01 -2.34
N TYR A 257 -5.68 -8.81 -1.21
CA TYR A 257 -5.22 -7.49 -0.79
C TYR A 257 -4.10 -6.97 -1.70
N GLU A 258 -3.32 -7.86 -2.33
CA GLU A 258 -2.36 -7.50 -3.38
C GLU A 258 -3.04 -6.82 -4.56
N LEU A 259 -4.20 -7.32 -4.99
CA LEU A 259 -4.97 -6.74 -6.09
C LEU A 259 -5.60 -5.41 -5.69
N ASP A 260 -6.14 -5.32 -4.47
CA ASP A 260 -6.69 -4.08 -3.93
C ASP A 260 -5.60 -2.99 -3.80
N ALA A 261 -4.39 -3.35 -3.37
CA ALA A 261 -3.26 -2.42 -3.27
C ALA A 261 -2.80 -1.93 -4.65
N ILE A 262 -2.65 -2.83 -5.64
CA ILE A 262 -2.31 -2.46 -7.02
C ILE A 262 -3.39 -1.54 -7.60
N ALA A 263 -4.66 -1.91 -7.47
CA ALA A 263 -5.78 -1.10 -7.97
C ALA A 263 -5.79 0.30 -7.33
N ALA A 264 -5.56 0.39 -6.01
CA ALA A 264 -5.49 1.67 -5.29
C ALA A 264 -4.37 2.56 -5.83
N VAL A 265 -3.18 2.00 -6.08
CA VAL A 265 -2.01 2.75 -6.60
C VAL A 265 -2.28 3.27 -8.01
N ILE A 266 -2.86 2.44 -8.89
CA ILE A 266 -3.11 2.81 -10.29
C ILE A 266 -4.28 3.80 -10.39
N LEU A 267 -5.39 3.54 -9.70
CA LEU A 267 -6.50 4.51 -9.60
C LEU A 267 -6.02 5.82 -8.99
N GLY A 268 -5.03 5.76 -8.10
CA GLY A 268 -4.32 6.90 -7.53
C GLY A 268 -3.43 7.66 -8.52
N GLY A 269 -3.36 7.23 -9.81
CA GLY A 269 -2.64 7.90 -10.88
C GLY A 269 -1.15 7.61 -10.93
N THR A 270 -0.68 6.55 -10.25
CA THR A 270 0.69 6.04 -10.40
C THR A 270 0.75 5.20 -11.68
N SER A 271 1.73 5.50 -12.56
CA SER A 271 1.89 4.79 -13.82
C SER A 271 2.52 3.40 -13.62
N PHE A 272 1.98 2.41 -14.31
CA PHE A 272 2.50 1.05 -14.34
C PHE A 272 3.92 0.94 -14.95
N VAL A 273 4.29 1.90 -15.81
CA VAL A 273 5.61 1.95 -16.44
C VAL A 273 6.70 2.38 -15.45
N GLY A 274 6.31 3.03 -14.34
CA GLY A 274 7.21 3.59 -13.35
C GLY A 274 7.49 5.08 -13.57
N GLY A 275 8.19 5.70 -12.63
CA GLY A 275 8.66 7.08 -12.70
C GLY A 275 7.60 8.17 -12.50
N ILE A 276 6.33 7.83 -12.45
CA ILE A 276 5.21 8.78 -12.28
C ILE A 276 4.24 8.25 -11.23
N GLY A 277 3.91 9.06 -10.22
CA GLY A 277 2.94 8.72 -9.19
C GLY A 277 3.14 9.50 -7.90
N THR A 278 2.15 9.40 -7.00
CA THR A 278 2.16 10.13 -5.72
C THR A 278 1.51 9.30 -4.59
N ILE A 279 2.02 9.44 -3.38
CA ILE A 279 1.42 8.82 -2.19
C ILE A 279 0.02 9.40 -1.89
N THR A 280 -0.19 10.69 -2.15
CA THR A 280 -1.49 11.33 -1.96
C THR A 280 -2.54 10.79 -2.92
N GLY A 281 -2.16 10.53 -4.17
CA GLY A 281 -3.01 9.85 -5.13
C GLY A 281 -3.35 8.43 -4.68
N THR A 282 -2.37 7.67 -4.22
CA THR A 282 -2.56 6.31 -3.66
C THR A 282 -3.56 6.32 -2.49
N LEU A 283 -3.48 7.31 -1.58
CA LEU A 283 -4.44 7.46 -0.48
C LEU A 283 -5.88 7.56 -1.02
N VAL A 284 -6.11 8.42 -2.02
CA VAL A 284 -7.45 8.58 -2.62
C VAL A 284 -7.87 7.28 -3.34
N GLY A 285 -6.97 6.64 -4.07
CA GLY A 285 -7.25 5.35 -4.72
C GLY A 285 -7.61 4.24 -3.73
N ALA A 286 -6.93 4.17 -2.58
CA ALA A 286 -7.25 3.20 -1.53
C ALA A 286 -8.62 3.47 -0.89
N LEU A 287 -9.01 4.74 -0.73
CA LEU A 287 -10.35 5.12 -0.28
C LEU A 287 -11.42 4.72 -1.31
N ILE A 288 -11.14 4.87 -2.62
CA ILE A 288 -12.05 4.41 -3.69
C ILE A 288 -12.29 2.91 -3.57
N ILE A 289 -11.23 2.10 -3.46
CA ILE A 289 -11.34 0.64 -3.33
C ILE A 289 -12.08 0.24 -2.05
N ALA A 290 -11.77 0.87 -0.92
CA ALA A 290 -12.44 0.59 0.34
C ALA A 290 -13.94 0.93 0.31
N THR A 291 -14.28 2.07 -0.29
CA THR A 291 -15.69 2.50 -0.45
C THR A 291 -16.44 1.56 -1.39
N LEU A 292 -15.81 1.14 -2.48
CA LEU A 292 -16.38 0.19 -3.43
C LEU A 292 -16.68 -1.15 -2.73
N ASN A 293 -15.68 -1.71 -2.01
CA ASN A 293 -15.83 -2.97 -1.29
C ASN A 293 -16.92 -2.92 -0.22
N ASN A 294 -16.95 -1.84 0.55
CA ASN A 294 -17.96 -1.62 1.59
C ASN A 294 -19.36 -1.46 0.98
N GLY A 295 -19.51 -0.62 -0.02
CA GLY A 295 -20.79 -0.38 -0.68
C GLY A 295 -21.38 -1.66 -1.30
N MET A 296 -20.55 -2.47 -1.98
CA MET A 296 -20.98 -3.77 -2.52
C MET A 296 -21.42 -4.72 -1.38
N THR A 297 -20.70 -4.72 -0.27
CA THR A 297 -21.02 -5.56 0.89
C THR A 297 -22.35 -5.14 1.52
N LEU A 298 -22.61 -3.86 1.72
CA LEU A 298 -23.88 -3.34 2.22
C LEU A 298 -25.07 -3.67 1.32
N MET A 299 -24.85 -3.75 0.01
CA MET A 299 -25.86 -4.16 -0.97
C MET A 299 -26.08 -5.68 -1.01
N GLY A 300 -25.36 -6.46 -0.20
CA GLY A 300 -25.45 -7.92 -0.22
C GLY A 300 -24.84 -8.57 -1.47
N VAL A 301 -23.99 -7.86 -2.21
CA VAL A 301 -23.31 -8.44 -3.37
C VAL A 301 -22.37 -9.54 -2.90
N SER A 302 -22.53 -10.76 -3.46
CA SER A 302 -21.69 -11.89 -3.05
C SER A 302 -20.21 -11.62 -3.29
N TYR A 303 -19.36 -12.19 -2.44
CA TYR A 303 -17.89 -12.07 -2.57
C TYR A 303 -17.38 -12.43 -3.96
N PHE A 304 -17.96 -13.42 -4.61
CA PHE A 304 -17.55 -13.84 -5.96
C PHE A 304 -17.81 -12.74 -7.01
N TRP A 305 -18.95 -12.06 -6.94
CA TRP A 305 -19.24 -10.91 -7.80
C TRP A 305 -18.33 -9.72 -7.50
N GLN A 306 -17.98 -9.51 -6.23
CA GLN A 306 -17.00 -8.47 -5.87
C GLN A 306 -15.65 -8.72 -6.53
N LEU A 307 -15.18 -9.98 -6.61
CA LEU A 307 -13.95 -10.33 -7.33
C LEU A 307 -14.03 -10.02 -8.83
N VAL A 308 -15.16 -10.31 -9.48
CA VAL A 308 -15.37 -9.99 -10.91
C VAL A 308 -15.32 -8.48 -11.14
N ILE A 309 -16.02 -7.71 -10.30
CA ILE A 309 -16.06 -6.25 -10.39
C ILE A 309 -14.68 -5.66 -10.15
N LYS A 310 -13.94 -6.13 -9.14
CA LYS A 310 -12.56 -5.70 -8.87
C LYS A 310 -11.64 -5.96 -10.06
N GLY A 311 -11.72 -7.14 -10.66
CA GLY A 311 -10.96 -7.47 -11.87
C GLY A 311 -11.25 -6.51 -13.03
N ALA A 312 -12.51 -6.20 -13.25
CA ALA A 312 -12.91 -5.22 -14.27
C ALA A 312 -12.38 -3.81 -13.96
N VAL A 313 -12.47 -3.36 -12.70
CA VAL A 313 -11.94 -2.06 -12.24
C VAL A 313 -10.43 -1.96 -12.49
N ILE A 314 -9.66 -3.02 -12.19
CA ILE A 314 -8.22 -3.05 -12.43
C ILE A 314 -7.91 -2.92 -13.92
N ILE A 315 -8.60 -3.67 -14.77
CA ILE A 315 -8.40 -3.63 -16.22
C ILE A 315 -8.72 -2.22 -16.77
N ILE A 316 -9.82 -1.63 -16.35
CA ILE A 316 -10.22 -0.28 -16.75
C ILE A 316 -9.18 0.75 -16.29
N ALA A 317 -8.69 0.65 -15.04
CA ALA A 317 -7.67 1.55 -14.51
C ALA A 317 -6.37 1.49 -15.33
N VAL A 318 -5.91 0.29 -15.68
CA VAL A 318 -4.71 0.10 -16.53
C VAL A 318 -4.92 0.62 -17.95
N LEU A 319 -6.11 0.44 -18.53
CA LEU A 319 -6.44 0.99 -19.84
C LEU A 319 -6.39 2.53 -19.81
N ILE A 320 -6.96 3.16 -18.80
CA ILE A 320 -6.92 4.61 -18.62
C ILE A 320 -5.48 5.10 -18.49
N ASP A 321 -4.64 4.44 -17.66
CA ASP A 321 -3.22 4.78 -17.50
C ASP A 321 -2.48 4.71 -18.84
N LYS A 322 -2.68 3.66 -19.61
CA LYS A 322 -2.07 3.49 -20.94
C LYS A 322 -2.44 4.61 -21.91
N TYR A 323 -3.71 5.05 -21.92
CA TYR A 323 -4.13 6.17 -22.76
C TYR A 323 -3.51 7.50 -22.31
N ARG A 324 -3.43 7.76 -21.01
CA ARG A 324 -2.80 8.97 -20.44
C ARG A 324 -1.30 9.03 -20.78
N THR A 325 -0.59 7.92 -20.63
CA THR A 325 0.87 7.86 -20.88
C THR A 325 1.21 8.06 -22.36
N ARG A 326 0.40 7.55 -23.29
CA ARG A 326 0.60 7.78 -24.74
C ARG A 326 0.48 9.24 -25.13
N HIS A 327 -0.44 10.00 -24.56
CA HIS A 327 -0.60 11.42 -24.87
C HIS A 327 0.52 12.30 -24.32
N HIS A 328 1.22 11.86 -23.26
CA HIS A 328 2.39 12.59 -22.74
C HIS A 328 3.70 12.31 -23.50
N GLN A 329 3.78 11.23 -24.28
CA GLN A 329 4.96 10.91 -25.10
C GLN A 329 4.90 11.51 -26.52
N SER A 330 3.73 11.97 -26.95
CA SER A 330 3.48 12.58 -28.26
C SER A 330 3.35 14.11 -28.22
N ALA A 331 3.49 14.75 -27.06
CA ALA A 331 3.56 16.19 -26.84
C ALA A 331 4.96 16.60 -26.36
#